data_2ddb1dae74048a04a4c24809072d0b4e
#
_entry.id   2ddb1dae74048a04a4c24809072d0b4e
#
_cell.length_a   1.000
_cell.length_b   1.000
_cell.length_c   1.000
_cell.angle_alpha   90.00
_cell.angle_beta   90.00
_cell.angle_gamma   90.00
#
_symmetry.space_group_name_H-M   'P 1'
#
loop_
_entity.id
_entity.type
_entity.pdbx_description
1 polymer ?
#
loop_
_entity_poly.entity_id
_entity_poly.type
_entity_poly.pdbx_seq_one_letter_code
_entity_poly.pdbx_strand_id
1 'polypeptide(L)'
;GEYLLLLNNDTEVITPRWIEEMVMYAQQERVGCVGVKLLYPDNTIQHAGIGFGYLTLAAHMHKNFPVGHPGYMGRLVYAQDVYAVTAACLMVRKSVYDEVNGLDESFAVAFNDVDFCVRVREAGYTNVFTPFAQLYHYESKSRGLDESPAKRKRFESEVKRFQQRWAKQLAAGDPCLNPNFDLMKEDFTFDIKPLE
;
A
#
# COMPACT_ATOMS: atom_id res chain seq x y z
N GLY A 1 -14.36 -15.02 -11.86
CA GLY A 1 -13.58 -15.64 -10.79
C GLY A 1 -14.05 -15.15 -9.43
N GLU A 2 -13.70 -15.88 -8.40
CA GLU A 2 -14.06 -15.54 -7.01
C GLU A 2 -13.12 -14.46 -6.43
N TYR A 3 -11.88 -14.44 -6.89
CA TYR A 3 -10.87 -13.46 -6.54
C TYR A 3 -10.48 -12.64 -7.76
N LEU A 4 -10.16 -11.37 -7.54
CA LEU A 4 -9.57 -10.46 -8.50
C LEU A 4 -8.12 -10.22 -8.09
N LEU A 5 -7.22 -10.27 -9.06
CA LEU A 5 -5.81 -9.90 -8.90
C LEU A 5 -5.53 -8.69 -9.79
N LEU A 6 -5.27 -7.55 -9.17
CA LEU A 6 -4.70 -6.39 -9.83
C LEU A 6 -3.20 -6.60 -9.90
N LEU A 7 -2.64 -6.59 -11.08
CA LEU A 7 -1.22 -6.87 -11.33
C LEU A 7 -0.70 -5.98 -12.44
N ASN A 8 0.35 -5.23 -12.15
CA ASN A 8 1.03 -4.44 -13.17
C ASN A 8 1.77 -5.35 -14.16
N ASN A 9 1.82 -4.93 -15.42
CA ASN A 9 2.46 -5.68 -16.51
C ASN A 9 4.00 -5.63 -16.48
N ASP A 10 4.59 -4.83 -15.60
CA ASP A 10 6.03 -4.68 -15.38
C ASP A 10 6.48 -5.34 -14.07
N THR A 11 5.86 -6.47 -13.72
CA THR A 11 6.23 -7.30 -12.57
C THR A 11 6.87 -8.61 -13.01
N GLU A 12 7.76 -9.17 -12.15
CA GLU A 12 8.38 -10.47 -12.34
C GLU A 12 8.32 -11.28 -11.04
N VAL A 13 7.85 -12.53 -11.13
CA VAL A 13 7.61 -13.38 -9.97
C VAL A 13 8.93 -13.94 -9.42
N ILE A 14 9.15 -13.82 -8.11
CA ILE A 14 10.27 -14.42 -7.38
C ILE A 14 9.81 -15.70 -6.67
N THR A 15 8.70 -15.62 -5.92
CA THR A 15 8.18 -16.74 -5.11
C THR A 15 7.25 -17.62 -5.95
N PRO A 16 7.57 -18.91 -6.18
CA PRO A 16 6.77 -19.77 -7.09
C PRO A 16 5.30 -19.93 -6.70
N ARG A 17 4.98 -19.92 -5.40
CA ARG A 17 3.61 -20.11 -4.87
C ARG A 17 2.97 -18.83 -4.37
N TRP A 18 3.27 -17.71 -4.98
CA TRP A 18 2.81 -16.39 -4.54
C TRP A 18 1.29 -16.20 -4.58
N ILE A 19 0.61 -16.83 -5.55
CA ILE A 19 -0.86 -16.75 -5.64
C ILE A 19 -1.51 -17.50 -4.50
N GLU A 20 -1.06 -18.72 -4.19
CA GLU A 20 -1.57 -19.52 -3.08
C GLU A 20 -1.34 -18.81 -1.74
N GLU A 21 -0.18 -18.16 -1.58
CA GLU A 21 0.12 -17.33 -0.43
C GLU A 21 -0.88 -16.18 -0.28
N MET A 22 -1.21 -15.48 -1.36
CA MET A 22 -2.22 -14.40 -1.34
C MET A 22 -3.62 -14.94 -1.04
N VAL A 23 -4.02 -16.06 -1.67
CA VAL A 23 -5.35 -16.68 -1.46
C VAL A 23 -5.52 -17.13 -0.01
N MET A 24 -4.46 -17.63 0.64
CA MET A 24 -4.50 -18.06 2.05
C MET A 24 -5.04 -16.96 2.98
N TYR A 25 -4.72 -15.69 2.70
CA TYR A 25 -5.28 -14.55 3.45
C TYR A 25 -6.61 -14.06 2.85
N ALA A 26 -6.70 -13.94 1.52
CA ALA A 26 -7.87 -13.37 0.85
C ALA A 26 -9.16 -14.17 1.10
N GLN A 27 -9.08 -15.49 1.37
CA GLN A 27 -10.23 -16.34 1.70
C GLN A 27 -10.82 -16.08 3.10
N GLN A 28 -10.10 -15.38 3.99
CA GLN A 28 -10.59 -15.07 5.33
C GLN A 28 -11.66 -13.97 5.25
N GLU A 29 -12.81 -14.16 5.88
CA GLU A 29 -13.95 -13.24 5.78
C GLU A 29 -13.60 -11.79 6.18
N ARG A 30 -12.75 -11.62 7.20
CA ARG A 30 -12.30 -10.31 7.69
C ARG A 30 -11.34 -9.58 6.74
N VAL A 31 -10.69 -10.30 5.81
CA VAL A 31 -9.65 -9.73 4.95
C VAL A 31 -10.26 -9.11 3.71
N GLY A 32 -9.92 -7.86 3.44
CA GLY A 32 -10.27 -7.13 2.23
C GLY A 32 -9.21 -7.33 1.15
N CYS A 33 -8.16 -6.49 1.19
CA CYS A 33 -7.06 -6.56 0.23
C CYS A 33 -5.87 -7.33 0.79
N VAL A 34 -5.17 -8.06 -0.09
CA VAL A 34 -3.89 -8.70 0.20
C VAL A 34 -2.83 -8.15 -0.74
N GLY A 35 -1.78 -7.57 -0.18
CA GLY A 35 -0.60 -7.14 -0.91
C GLY A 35 0.62 -7.97 -0.56
N VAL A 36 1.63 -7.91 -1.42
CA VAL A 36 2.85 -8.71 -1.36
C VAL A 36 4.09 -7.83 -1.20
N LYS A 37 5.24 -8.41 -0.91
CA LYS A 37 6.51 -7.69 -0.93
C LYS A 37 6.94 -7.45 -2.37
N LEU A 38 7.07 -6.17 -2.75
CA LEU A 38 7.65 -5.80 -4.04
C LEU A 38 9.08 -5.28 -3.85
N LEU A 39 9.93 -5.66 -4.78
CA LEU A 39 11.33 -5.28 -4.81
C LEU A 39 11.63 -4.45 -6.05
N TYR A 40 12.55 -3.51 -5.90
CA TYR A 40 13.24 -2.90 -7.02
C TYR A 40 14.24 -3.88 -7.65
N PRO A 41 14.68 -3.66 -8.91
CA PRO A 41 15.66 -4.52 -9.58
C PRO A 41 17.02 -4.65 -8.86
N ASP A 42 17.34 -3.72 -7.97
CA ASP A 42 18.56 -3.70 -7.15
C ASP A 42 18.43 -4.50 -5.83
N ASN A 43 17.33 -5.24 -5.65
CA ASN A 43 16.98 -5.98 -4.43
C ASN A 43 16.73 -5.09 -3.20
N THR A 44 16.34 -3.85 -3.38
CA THR A 44 15.79 -3.05 -2.29
C THR A 44 14.27 -3.14 -2.25
N ILE A 45 13.69 -2.89 -1.06
CA ILE A 45 12.23 -2.91 -0.87
C ILE A 45 11.60 -1.74 -1.61
N GLN A 46 10.61 -2.03 -2.45
CA GLN A 46 9.74 -1.03 -3.06
C GLN A 46 8.45 -0.88 -2.27
N HIS A 47 7.84 -2.00 -1.89
CA HIS A 47 6.57 -2.05 -1.18
C HIS A 47 6.57 -3.14 -0.10
N ALA A 48 6.15 -2.76 1.09
CA ALA A 48 5.90 -3.65 2.23
C ALA A 48 4.71 -3.15 3.07
N GLY A 49 3.64 -2.80 2.37
CA GLY A 49 2.49 -2.10 2.93
C GLY A 49 2.61 -0.58 2.82
N ILE A 50 1.48 0.09 2.98
CA ILE A 50 1.36 1.55 2.97
C ILE A 50 0.89 2.00 4.33
N GLY A 51 1.65 2.90 4.96
CA GLY A 51 1.24 3.64 6.14
C GLY A 51 0.42 4.86 5.77
N PHE A 52 -0.62 5.14 6.56
CA PHE A 52 -1.56 6.22 6.30
C PHE A 52 -1.27 7.42 7.23
N GLY A 53 -1.29 8.63 6.68
CA GLY A 53 -0.93 9.85 7.39
C GLY A 53 0.52 10.30 7.19
N TYR A 54 1.40 9.44 6.66
CA TYR A 54 2.76 9.85 6.32
C TYR A 54 2.76 11.02 5.33
N LEU A 55 3.57 12.04 5.64
CA LEU A 55 3.68 13.29 4.86
C LEU A 55 2.30 13.92 4.58
N THR A 56 1.36 13.77 5.53
CA THR A 56 -0.06 14.20 5.42
C THR A 56 -0.86 13.46 4.33
N LEU A 57 -0.37 12.32 3.86
CA LEU A 57 -0.98 11.50 2.81
C LEU A 57 -0.88 10.00 3.14
N ALA A 58 -0.13 9.27 2.35
CA ALA A 58 0.17 7.86 2.52
C ALA A 58 1.49 7.55 1.83
N ALA A 59 2.29 6.66 2.42
CA ALA A 59 3.59 6.31 1.87
C ALA A 59 3.91 4.83 2.04
N HIS A 60 4.76 4.32 1.13
CA HIS A 60 5.28 2.95 1.20
C HIS A 60 6.23 2.80 2.39
N MET A 61 5.93 1.85 3.26
CA MET A 61 6.78 1.55 4.42
C MET A 61 8.05 0.81 4.01
N HIS A 62 9.17 1.08 4.70
CA HIS A 62 10.47 0.44 4.50
C HIS A 62 11.05 0.58 3.07
N LYS A 63 10.62 1.58 2.32
CA LYS A 63 11.13 1.83 0.97
C LYS A 63 12.65 1.96 0.99
N ASN A 64 13.33 1.36 0.00
CA ASN A 64 14.79 1.31 -0.15
C ASN A 64 15.56 0.52 0.93
N PHE A 65 14.88 -0.19 1.84
CA PHE A 65 15.57 -1.11 2.74
C PHE A 65 16.09 -2.32 1.95
N PRO A 66 17.24 -2.91 2.32
CA PRO A 66 17.71 -4.15 1.71
C PRO A 66 16.70 -5.29 1.87
N VAL A 67 16.57 -6.18 0.88
CA VAL A 67 15.60 -7.29 0.88
C VAL A 67 15.69 -8.19 2.12
N GLY A 68 16.90 -8.42 2.65
CA GLY A 68 17.13 -9.24 3.84
C GLY A 68 16.97 -8.51 5.18
N HIS A 69 16.64 -7.21 5.17
CA HIS A 69 16.44 -6.45 6.40
C HIS A 69 15.14 -6.89 7.09
N PRO A 70 15.11 -7.11 8.42
CA PRO A 70 13.89 -7.54 9.13
C PRO A 70 12.82 -6.44 9.23
N GLY A 71 13.18 -5.19 8.98
CA GLY A 71 12.31 -4.03 9.18
C GLY A 71 12.18 -3.65 10.65
N TYR A 72 11.42 -2.57 10.90
CA TYR A 72 11.09 -2.16 12.26
C TYR A 72 10.31 -3.28 12.97
N MET A 73 10.82 -3.75 14.11
CA MET A 73 10.20 -4.82 14.92
C MET A 73 9.81 -6.08 14.11
N GLY A 74 10.58 -6.42 13.07
CA GLY A 74 10.33 -7.59 12.24
C GLY A 74 9.25 -7.44 11.16
N ARG A 75 8.74 -6.23 10.90
CA ARG A 75 7.62 -5.99 9.97
C ARG A 75 7.86 -6.46 8.53
N LEU A 76 9.09 -6.77 8.14
CA LEU A 76 9.43 -7.32 6.82
C LEU A 76 9.49 -8.87 6.77
N VAL A 77 9.26 -9.56 7.90
CA VAL A 77 9.41 -11.02 7.99
C VAL A 77 8.15 -11.76 8.48
N TYR A 78 7.05 -11.05 8.75
CA TYR A 78 5.75 -11.67 9.07
C TYR A 78 4.59 -10.94 8.36
N ALA A 79 3.50 -11.68 8.15
CA ALA A 79 2.27 -11.10 7.61
C ALA A 79 1.58 -10.25 8.68
N GLN A 80 1.01 -9.11 8.27
CA GLN A 80 0.42 -8.15 9.21
C GLN A 80 -0.70 -7.35 8.57
N ASP A 81 -1.58 -6.84 9.42
CA ASP A 81 -2.56 -5.85 9.00
C ASP A 81 -1.84 -4.52 8.69
N VAL A 82 -2.21 -3.90 7.59
CA VAL A 82 -1.70 -2.60 7.13
C VAL A 82 -2.86 -1.70 6.71
N TYR A 83 -2.63 -0.40 6.63
CA TYR A 83 -3.70 0.49 6.20
C TYR A 83 -4.08 0.29 4.74
N ALA A 84 -3.09 0.20 3.87
CA ALA A 84 -3.30 -0.03 2.45
C ALA A 84 -2.15 -0.86 1.83
N VAL A 85 -2.39 -1.37 0.62
CA VAL A 85 -1.43 -2.06 -0.23
C VAL A 85 -1.54 -1.53 -1.66
N THR A 86 -0.46 -1.62 -2.44
CA THR A 86 -0.45 -1.10 -3.81
C THR A 86 -1.12 -2.02 -4.81
N ALA A 87 -1.83 -1.46 -5.77
CA ALA A 87 -2.43 -2.18 -6.89
C ALA A 87 -1.40 -2.70 -7.92
N ALA A 88 -0.10 -2.42 -7.72
CA ALA A 88 0.94 -3.09 -8.51
C ALA A 88 0.90 -4.62 -8.35
N CYS A 89 0.49 -5.12 -7.16
CA CYS A 89 0.12 -6.51 -6.92
C CYS A 89 -0.83 -6.58 -5.72
N LEU A 90 -2.14 -6.63 -5.99
CA LEU A 90 -3.19 -6.64 -4.97
C LEU A 90 -4.23 -7.71 -5.31
N MET A 91 -4.54 -8.56 -4.35
CA MET A 91 -5.65 -9.52 -4.44
C MET A 91 -6.81 -9.09 -3.55
N VAL A 92 -8.05 -9.27 -4.03
CA VAL A 92 -9.27 -8.99 -3.30
C VAL A 92 -10.36 -9.98 -3.71
N ARG A 93 -11.27 -10.36 -2.79
CA ARG A 93 -12.48 -11.10 -3.19
C ARG A 93 -13.33 -10.22 -4.11
N LYS A 94 -13.89 -10.87 -5.16
CA LYS A 94 -14.76 -10.15 -6.09
C LYS A 94 -15.97 -9.51 -5.38
N SER A 95 -16.55 -10.19 -4.39
CA SER A 95 -17.65 -9.64 -3.60
C SER A 95 -17.30 -8.34 -2.87
N VAL A 96 -16.11 -8.27 -2.26
CA VAL A 96 -15.62 -7.06 -1.59
C VAL A 96 -15.33 -5.94 -2.59
N TYR A 97 -14.74 -6.29 -3.74
CA TYR A 97 -14.49 -5.32 -4.82
C TYR A 97 -15.79 -4.68 -5.32
N ASP A 98 -16.82 -5.51 -5.57
CA ASP A 98 -18.13 -5.06 -6.04
C ASP A 98 -18.86 -4.24 -4.96
N GLU A 99 -18.80 -4.65 -3.69
CA GLU A 99 -19.40 -3.96 -2.54
C GLU A 99 -18.92 -2.51 -2.41
N VAL A 100 -17.62 -2.27 -2.61
CA VAL A 100 -17.06 -0.92 -2.53
C VAL A 100 -17.02 -0.20 -3.89
N ASN A 101 -17.70 -0.73 -4.92
CA ASN A 101 -17.78 -0.19 -6.27
C ASN A 101 -16.43 -0.07 -7.00
N GLY A 102 -15.50 -1.00 -6.74
CA GLY A 102 -14.23 -1.07 -7.45
C GLY A 102 -13.31 0.13 -7.27
N LEU A 103 -12.40 0.36 -8.22
CA LEU A 103 -11.51 1.53 -8.24
C LEU A 103 -12.27 2.79 -8.66
N ASP A 104 -11.92 3.93 -8.06
CA ASP A 104 -12.49 5.23 -8.43
C ASP A 104 -11.69 5.87 -9.57
N GLU A 105 -12.30 5.99 -10.75
CA GLU A 105 -11.69 6.55 -11.95
C GLU A 105 -11.28 8.03 -11.80
N SER A 106 -11.76 8.71 -10.76
CA SER A 106 -11.36 10.08 -10.47
C SER A 106 -9.90 10.18 -9.97
N PHE A 107 -9.33 9.05 -9.53
CA PHE A 107 -7.90 8.88 -9.25
C PHE A 107 -7.25 8.13 -10.42
N ALA A 108 -6.84 8.86 -11.44
CA ALA A 108 -6.38 8.24 -12.68
C ALA A 108 -5.02 7.54 -12.54
N VAL A 109 -4.15 8.00 -11.62
CA VAL A 109 -2.78 7.46 -11.44
C VAL A 109 -2.41 7.35 -9.96
N ALA A 110 -2.43 8.45 -9.20
CA ALA A 110 -2.02 8.44 -7.80
C ALA A 110 -3.22 8.14 -6.89
N PHE A 111 -2.97 7.43 -5.80
CA PHE A 111 -3.92 7.14 -4.72
C PHE A 111 -5.14 6.29 -5.09
N ASN A 112 -5.26 5.76 -6.30
CA ASN A 112 -6.38 4.90 -6.68
C ASN A 112 -6.44 3.62 -5.83
N ASP A 113 -5.29 3.03 -5.55
CA ASP A 113 -5.11 1.85 -4.68
C ASP A 113 -5.32 2.20 -3.20
N VAL A 114 -4.78 3.32 -2.75
CA VAL A 114 -4.96 3.78 -1.37
C VAL A 114 -6.42 4.12 -1.10
N ASP A 115 -7.08 4.88 -1.99
CA ASP A 115 -8.51 5.18 -1.91
C ASP A 115 -9.36 3.91 -1.85
N PHE A 116 -9.07 2.94 -2.71
CA PHE A 116 -9.74 1.63 -2.71
C PHE A 116 -9.57 0.91 -1.37
N CYS A 117 -8.33 0.82 -0.87
CA CYS A 117 -8.03 0.19 0.41
C CYS A 117 -8.72 0.89 1.59
N VAL A 118 -8.82 2.24 1.57
CA VAL A 118 -9.55 2.99 2.60
C VAL A 118 -11.04 2.66 2.56
N ARG A 119 -11.67 2.62 1.36
CA ARG A 119 -13.10 2.23 1.24
C ARG A 119 -13.35 0.80 1.70
N VAL A 120 -12.45 -0.12 1.41
CA VAL A 120 -12.50 -1.50 1.90
C VAL A 120 -12.44 -1.54 3.44
N ARG A 121 -11.59 -0.72 4.06
CA ARG A 121 -11.54 -0.60 5.53
C ARG A 121 -12.82 0.02 6.12
N GLU A 122 -13.37 1.06 5.50
CA GLU A 122 -14.64 1.67 5.92
C GLU A 122 -15.83 0.71 5.82
N ALA A 123 -15.76 -0.29 4.92
CA ALA A 123 -16.71 -1.39 4.83
C ALA A 123 -16.51 -2.48 5.93
N GLY A 124 -15.50 -2.33 6.80
CA GLY A 124 -15.27 -3.21 7.96
C GLY A 124 -14.22 -4.30 7.73
N TYR A 125 -13.52 -4.30 6.60
CA TYR A 125 -12.45 -5.27 6.32
C TYR A 125 -11.08 -4.77 6.79
N THR A 126 -10.10 -5.69 6.86
CA THR A 126 -8.69 -5.38 7.09
C THR A 126 -7.88 -5.65 5.83
N ASN A 127 -6.86 -4.84 5.56
CA ASN A 127 -5.91 -5.08 4.49
C ASN A 127 -4.67 -5.75 5.06
N VAL A 128 -4.14 -6.74 4.35
CA VAL A 128 -3.02 -7.58 4.80
C VAL A 128 -1.83 -7.42 3.86
N PHE A 129 -0.65 -7.25 4.43
CA PHE A 129 0.62 -7.41 3.74
C PHE A 129 1.22 -8.77 4.10
N THR A 130 1.68 -9.54 3.10
CA THR A 130 2.47 -10.75 3.31
C THR A 130 3.88 -10.63 2.70
N PRO A 131 4.95 -10.91 3.46
CA PRO A 131 6.32 -10.92 2.94
C PRO A 131 6.70 -12.22 2.24
N PHE A 132 5.84 -13.26 2.31
CA PHE A 132 6.13 -14.60 1.80
C PHE A 132 5.83 -14.75 0.30
N ALA A 133 5.07 -13.83 -0.29
CA ALA A 133 4.96 -13.64 -1.72
C ALA A 133 5.83 -12.45 -2.13
N GLN A 134 6.74 -12.66 -3.09
CA GLN A 134 7.71 -11.64 -3.52
C GLN A 134 7.75 -11.55 -5.04
N LEU A 135 7.73 -10.32 -5.55
CA LEU A 135 7.87 -10.01 -6.97
C LEU A 135 8.83 -8.82 -7.13
N TYR A 136 9.55 -8.78 -8.25
CA TYR A 136 10.13 -7.51 -8.73
C TYR A 136 9.03 -6.67 -9.36
N HIS A 137 9.12 -5.35 -9.21
CA HIS A 137 8.29 -4.39 -9.92
C HIS A 137 9.19 -3.32 -10.53
N TYR A 138 9.22 -3.31 -11.86
CA TYR A 138 10.11 -2.46 -12.67
C TYR A 138 9.52 -1.06 -12.87
N GLU A 139 9.09 -0.42 -11.77
CA GLU A 139 8.45 0.89 -11.77
C GLU A 139 9.13 1.87 -12.73
N SER A 140 8.31 2.65 -13.45
CA SER A 140 8.75 3.71 -14.37
C SER A 140 9.35 3.26 -15.72
N LYS A 141 9.50 1.97 -16.02
CA LYS A 141 9.94 1.54 -17.36
C LYS A 141 8.94 1.92 -18.46
N SER A 142 7.64 1.84 -18.15
CA SER A 142 6.56 2.10 -19.11
C SER A 142 6.05 3.55 -19.11
N ARG A 143 6.19 4.29 -17.99
CA ARG A 143 5.60 5.64 -17.83
C ARG A 143 6.62 6.77 -17.78
N GLY A 144 7.91 6.50 -17.54
CA GLY A 144 8.93 7.50 -17.28
C GLY A 144 8.70 8.27 -15.96
N LEU A 145 9.67 9.10 -15.57
CA LEU A 145 9.49 10.02 -14.43
C LEU A 145 8.41 11.06 -14.77
N ASP A 146 7.53 11.33 -13.80
CA ASP A 146 6.35 12.19 -13.97
C ASP A 146 6.72 13.68 -13.90
N GLU A 147 7.57 14.16 -14.81
CA GLU A 147 8.19 15.49 -14.76
C GLU A 147 7.47 16.55 -15.65
N SER A 148 6.49 16.14 -16.47
CA SER A 148 5.79 17.13 -17.31
C SER A 148 4.87 18.03 -16.47
N PRO A 149 4.72 19.33 -16.84
CA PRO A 149 3.80 20.25 -16.14
C PRO A 149 2.36 19.74 -16.04
N ALA A 150 1.88 19.05 -17.07
CA ALA A 150 0.54 18.47 -17.08
C ALA A 150 0.38 17.32 -16.06
N LYS A 151 1.37 16.46 -15.97
CA LYS A 151 1.40 15.34 -15.01
C LYS A 151 1.51 15.85 -13.57
N ARG A 152 2.34 16.87 -13.34
CA ARG A 152 2.46 17.51 -12.03
C ARG A 152 1.14 18.14 -11.58
N LYS A 153 0.46 18.89 -12.46
CA LYS A 153 -0.85 19.49 -12.17
C LYS A 153 -1.91 18.42 -11.85
N ARG A 154 -1.91 17.28 -12.58
CA ARG A 154 -2.79 16.15 -12.29
C ARG A 154 -2.50 15.60 -10.89
N PHE A 155 -1.24 15.28 -10.57
CA PHE A 155 -0.84 14.78 -9.26
C PHE A 155 -1.28 15.71 -8.12
N GLU A 156 -1.04 17.02 -8.26
CA GLU A 156 -1.47 18.02 -7.27
C GLU A 156 -3.01 18.03 -7.08
N SER A 157 -3.75 17.81 -8.17
CA SER A 157 -5.22 17.69 -8.12
C SER A 157 -5.67 16.42 -7.40
N GLU A 158 -5.02 15.28 -7.67
CA GLU A 158 -5.29 14.00 -7.02
C GLU A 158 -4.95 14.07 -5.52
N VAL A 159 -3.83 14.70 -5.14
CA VAL A 159 -3.46 14.98 -3.74
C VAL A 159 -4.56 15.75 -3.01
N LYS A 160 -5.00 16.88 -3.58
CA LYS A 160 -6.06 17.71 -2.96
C LYS A 160 -7.36 16.93 -2.79
N ARG A 161 -7.76 16.17 -3.82
CA ARG A 161 -8.96 15.33 -3.77
C ARG A 161 -8.86 14.26 -2.69
N PHE A 162 -7.71 13.60 -2.59
CA PHE A 162 -7.45 12.59 -1.59
C PHE A 162 -7.52 13.17 -0.17
N GLN A 163 -6.86 14.28 0.08
CA GLN A 163 -6.88 14.97 1.38
C GLN A 163 -8.28 15.44 1.76
N GLN A 164 -9.06 15.98 0.82
CA GLN A 164 -10.44 16.41 1.07
C GLN A 164 -11.35 15.23 1.37
N ARG A 165 -11.26 14.15 0.57
CA ARG A 165 -12.10 12.94 0.74
C ARG A 165 -11.83 12.26 2.08
N TRP A 166 -10.56 12.13 2.46
CA TRP A 166 -10.14 11.33 3.60
C TRP A 166 -9.67 12.18 4.80
N ALA A 167 -10.08 13.45 4.87
CA ALA A 167 -9.67 14.37 5.93
C ALA A 167 -9.91 13.83 7.34
N LYS A 168 -11.06 13.19 7.56
CA LYS A 168 -11.42 12.60 8.85
C LYS A 168 -10.51 11.43 9.21
N GLN A 169 -10.25 10.53 8.26
CA GLN A 169 -9.40 9.35 8.45
C GLN A 169 -7.93 9.76 8.63
N LEU A 170 -7.45 10.75 7.87
CA LEU A 170 -6.11 11.32 8.04
C LEU A 170 -5.92 11.93 9.44
N ALA A 171 -6.95 12.62 9.94
CA ALA A 171 -6.91 13.18 11.30
C ALA A 171 -6.98 12.10 12.40
N ALA A 172 -7.65 10.96 12.14
CA ALA A 172 -7.71 9.83 13.06
C ALA A 172 -6.40 9.02 13.13
N GLY A 173 -5.57 9.12 12.09
CA GLY A 173 -4.29 8.39 11.99
C GLY A 173 -4.44 6.93 11.58
N ASP A 174 -3.31 6.24 11.55
CA ASP A 174 -3.21 4.82 11.14
C ASP A 174 -3.21 3.90 12.38
N PRO A 175 -4.27 3.09 12.58
CA PRO A 175 -4.33 2.18 13.72
C PRO A 175 -3.33 1.00 13.64
N CYS A 176 -2.69 0.80 12.47
CA CYS A 176 -1.65 -0.21 12.28
C CYS A 176 -0.24 0.30 12.62
N LEU A 177 -0.12 1.59 12.98
CA LEU A 177 1.14 2.23 13.35
C LEU A 177 1.13 2.72 14.79
N ASN A 178 2.32 2.81 15.40
CA ASN A 178 2.47 3.44 16.69
C ASN A 178 2.19 4.95 16.57
N PRO A 179 1.27 5.52 17.37
CA PRO A 179 0.89 6.94 17.29
C PRO A 179 2.03 7.92 17.63
N ASN A 180 3.13 7.40 18.20
CA ASN A 180 4.29 8.22 18.54
C ASN A 180 5.36 8.27 17.43
N PHE A 181 5.11 7.69 16.25
CA PHE A 181 6.02 7.87 15.12
C PHE A 181 5.95 9.28 14.57
N ASP A 182 7.10 9.79 14.15
CA ASP A 182 7.20 11.01 13.35
C ASP A 182 6.70 10.71 11.92
N LEU A 183 5.44 11.03 11.68
CA LEU A 183 4.81 10.80 10.36
C LEU A 183 5.35 11.70 9.25
N MET A 184 6.24 12.65 9.56
CA MET A 184 6.97 13.41 8.55
C MET A 184 8.22 12.67 8.05
N LYS A 185 8.54 11.51 8.64
CA LYS A 185 9.63 10.61 8.26
C LYS A 185 9.11 9.21 8.01
N GLU A 186 9.54 8.58 6.93
CA GLU A 186 9.11 7.24 6.52
C GLU A 186 10.00 6.12 7.11
N ASP A 187 10.73 6.41 8.20
CA ASP A 187 11.79 5.56 8.77
C ASP A 187 11.48 4.97 10.15
N PHE A 188 10.23 5.10 10.64
CA PHE A 188 9.80 4.66 11.98
C PHE A 188 10.50 5.37 13.15
N THR A 189 11.07 6.55 12.94
CA THR A 189 11.58 7.40 13.99
C THR A 189 10.43 7.87 14.90
N PHE A 190 10.68 7.91 16.21
CA PHE A 190 9.70 8.45 17.16
C PHE A 190 9.72 9.97 17.17
N ASP A 191 8.54 10.58 17.27
CA ASP A 191 8.36 12.00 17.60
C ASP A 191 8.57 12.17 19.10
N ILE A 192 9.84 12.33 19.51
CA ILE A 192 10.21 12.54 20.91
C ILE A 192 9.95 14.00 21.25
N LYS A 193 8.79 14.28 21.88
CA LYS A 193 8.53 15.58 22.46
C LYS A 193 9.38 15.75 23.73
N PRO A 194 10.00 16.93 23.96
CA PRO A 194 10.67 17.20 25.22
C PRO A 194 9.68 16.99 26.38
N LEU A 195 10.13 16.37 27.47
CA LEU A 195 9.37 16.32 28.70
C LEU A 195 9.23 17.79 29.19
N GLU A 196 7.99 18.28 29.29
CA GLU A 196 7.70 19.56 29.94
C GLU A 196 7.96 19.48 31.45
#